data_4b2061ffcf3d3254e3811659386b4e74
#
_entry.id   4b2061ffcf3d3254e3811659386b4e74
#
_cell.length_a   1.000
_cell.length_b   1.000
_cell.length_c   1.000
_cell.angle_alpha   90.00
_cell.angle_beta   90.00
_cell.angle_gamma   90.00
#
_symmetry.space_group_name_H-M   'P 1'
#
loop_
_entity.id
_entity.type
_entity.pdbx_description
1 polymer ?
#
loop_
_entity_poly.entity_id
_entity_poly.type
_entity_poly.pdbx_seq_one_letter_code
_entity_poly.pdbx_strand_id
1 'polypeptide(L)'
;FYTERGLYFSASMTQPPETLIERLSARDQFVNRDRISLSVDTSGTGLYAYWFAVNLGGSLMDGTILPERQYSSNWDGPWRGASQRTETGWSVEMMLPWSMMTLPTSDSGDRDIGIYIQRAAASIDEDWAYPGLPRTQNQFLSRFPKTKIKGIKPKQQLTFYPYVSSSLDAVDDSTTQKAGFDLFWRPTTAFQVTGSFNPDFGNVE
;
A
#
# COMPACT_ATOMS: atom_id res chain seq x y z
N PHE A 1 5.65 10.73 10.55
CA PHE A 1 5.08 10.71 11.91
C PHE A 1 4.03 9.61 12.02
N TYR A 2 3.61 9.31 13.24
CA TYR A 2 2.55 8.34 13.49
C TYR A 2 1.58 8.86 14.57
N THR A 3 0.39 8.30 14.58
CA THR A 3 -0.65 8.53 15.59
C THR A 3 -1.21 7.16 16.03
N GLU A 4 -2.16 7.15 16.96
CA GLU A 4 -2.91 5.92 17.28
C GLU A 4 -3.65 5.31 16.10
N ARG A 5 -3.98 6.09 15.07
CA ARG A 5 -4.72 5.63 13.89
C ARG A 5 -3.85 4.95 12.85
N GLY A 6 -2.61 5.42 12.68
CA GLY A 6 -1.76 4.91 11.59
C GLY A 6 -0.42 5.61 11.48
N LEU A 7 0.35 5.13 10.52
CA LEU A 7 1.59 5.73 10.06
C LEU A 7 1.28 6.70 8.93
N TYR A 8 1.86 7.90 8.99
CA TYR A 8 1.76 8.93 7.96
C TYR A 8 3.14 9.13 7.34
N PHE A 9 3.18 9.06 6.05
CA PHE A 9 4.38 9.29 5.27
C PHE A 9 4.12 10.42 4.28
N SER A 10 5.05 11.35 4.19
CA SER A 10 5.07 12.35 3.12
C SER A 10 6.47 12.51 2.58
N ALA A 11 6.58 12.77 1.29
CA ALA A 11 7.84 13.04 0.63
C ALA A 11 7.66 14.09 -0.46
N SER A 12 8.69 14.90 -0.65
CA SER A 12 8.80 15.85 -1.76
C SER A 12 10.03 15.48 -2.57
N MET A 13 9.84 15.28 -3.87
CA MET A 13 10.87 14.89 -4.81
C MET A 13 11.16 16.05 -5.75
N THR A 14 12.37 16.58 -5.71
CA THR A 14 12.83 17.54 -6.70
C THR A 14 13.23 16.79 -7.97
N GLN A 15 12.64 17.20 -9.07
CA GLN A 15 12.87 16.62 -10.39
C GLN A 15 12.44 17.65 -11.46
N PRO A 16 13.21 17.89 -12.53
CA PRO A 16 12.81 18.80 -13.58
C PRO A 16 11.42 18.43 -14.14
N PRO A 17 10.48 19.38 -14.20
CA PRO A 17 9.09 19.10 -14.58
C PRO A 17 8.91 18.41 -15.93
N GLU A 18 9.80 18.66 -16.88
CA GLU A 18 9.83 18.05 -18.22
C GLU A 18 10.25 16.59 -18.22
N THR A 19 10.87 16.11 -17.14
CA THR A 19 11.30 14.72 -16.97
C THR A 19 10.29 13.87 -16.20
N LEU A 20 9.20 14.47 -15.72
CA LEU A 20 8.18 13.77 -14.96
C LEU A 20 7.39 12.81 -15.85
N ILE A 21 7.40 11.53 -15.50
CA ILE A 21 6.63 10.47 -16.18
C ILE A 21 5.39 10.14 -15.37
N GLU A 22 4.26 10.65 -15.83
CA GLU A 22 2.94 10.45 -15.25
C GLU A 22 2.11 9.53 -16.15
N ARG A 23 1.75 8.36 -15.65
CA ARG A 23 0.92 7.38 -16.38
C ARG A 23 -0.13 6.82 -15.43
N LEU A 24 -1.39 6.91 -15.82
CA LEU A 24 -2.48 6.27 -15.11
C LEU A 24 -2.47 4.75 -15.38
N SER A 25 -2.87 3.98 -14.40
CA SER A 25 -3.15 2.55 -14.53
C SER A 25 -4.21 2.14 -13.51
N ALA A 26 -4.73 0.95 -13.63
CA ALA A 26 -5.43 0.33 -12.54
C ALA A 26 -4.49 0.13 -11.32
N ARG A 27 -5.07 -0.16 -10.14
CA ARG A 27 -4.33 -0.52 -8.94
C ARG A 27 -3.40 -1.70 -9.23
N ASP A 28 -2.28 -1.74 -8.56
CA ASP A 28 -1.27 -2.82 -8.56
C ASP A 28 -0.61 -3.15 -9.91
N GLN A 29 -0.85 -2.35 -10.94
CA GLN A 29 -0.17 -2.52 -12.22
C GLN A 29 1.22 -1.86 -12.23
N PHE A 30 2.25 -2.66 -12.54
CA PHE A 30 3.61 -2.19 -12.75
C PHE A 30 3.75 -1.58 -14.15
N VAL A 31 3.74 -0.25 -14.19
CA VAL A 31 4.00 0.54 -15.41
C VAL A 31 5.21 1.43 -15.14
N ASN A 32 6.10 1.60 -16.11
CA ASN A 32 7.25 2.50 -15.97
C ASN A 32 6.78 3.95 -15.82
N ARG A 33 6.92 4.52 -14.63
CA ARG A 33 6.49 5.89 -14.24
C ARG A 33 7.15 6.29 -12.93
N ASP A 34 7.15 7.59 -12.64
CA ASP A 34 7.66 8.10 -11.37
C ASP A 34 6.82 7.56 -10.21
N ARG A 35 7.50 7.01 -9.22
CA ARG A 35 6.87 6.31 -8.09
C ARG A 35 7.71 6.49 -6.82
N ILE A 36 7.07 6.57 -5.69
CA ILE A 36 7.69 6.38 -4.39
C ILE A 36 7.00 5.24 -3.66
N SER A 37 7.77 4.42 -2.97
CA SER A 37 7.27 3.32 -2.16
C SER A 37 7.84 3.34 -0.76
N LEU A 38 7.03 2.90 0.18
CA LEU A 38 7.36 2.70 1.58
C LEU A 38 7.13 1.24 1.93
N SER A 39 8.15 0.57 2.45
CA SER A 39 7.98 -0.78 3.02
C SER A 39 8.11 -0.72 4.53
N VAL A 40 7.25 -1.45 5.23
CA VAL A 40 7.14 -1.44 6.69
C VAL A 40 7.16 -2.88 7.21
N ASP A 41 8.26 -3.27 7.86
CA ASP A 41 8.31 -4.47 8.70
C ASP A 41 7.74 -4.11 10.08
N THR A 42 6.50 -4.47 10.30
CA THR A 42 5.75 -4.14 11.52
C THR A 42 6.23 -4.89 12.75
N SER A 43 7.01 -5.94 12.57
CA SER A 43 7.57 -6.76 13.65
C SER A 43 9.02 -6.40 13.99
N GLY A 44 9.74 -5.74 13.08
CA GLY A 44 11.17 -5.49 13.18
C GLY A 44 12.03 -6.77 13.14
N THR A 45 11.45 -7.93 12.77
CA THR A 45 12.17 -9.21 12.75
C THR A 45 12.83 -9.53 11.41
N GLY A 46 12.45 -8.83 10.35
CA GLY A 46 12.96 -9.05 9.00
C GLY A 46 12.37 -10.29 8.31
N LEU A 47 11.23 -10.79 8.78
CA LEU A 47 10.59 -12.00 8.22
C LEU A 47 9.39 -11.67 7.33
N TYR A 48 8.83 -10.47 7.46
CA TYR A 48 7.63 -10.07 6.73
C TYR A 48 7.50 -8.55 6.72
N ALA A 49 7.13 -7.98 5.60
CA ALA A 49 6.82 -6.56 5.49
C ALA A 49 5.63 -6.32 4.59
N TYR A 50 4.99 -5.18 4.77
CA TYR A 50 4.04 -4.59 3.82
C TYR A 50 4.77 -3.57 2.97
N TRP A 51 4.36 -3.43 1.72
CA TRP A 51 4.84 -2.36 0.86
C TRP A 51 3.68 -1.58 0.26
N PHE A 52 3.86 -0.30 0.11
CA PHE A 52 2.88 0.65 -0.39
C PHE A 52 3.56 1.56 -1.38
N ALA A 53 2.93 1.86 -2.48
CA ALA A 53 3.48 2.77 -3.46
C ALA A 53 2.42 3.72 -4.02
N VAL A 54 2.82 4.97 -4.21
CA VAL A 54 2.05 5.99 -4.92
C VAL A 54 2.84 6.41 -6.14
N ASN A 55 2.18 6.41 -7.27
CA ASN A 55 2.73 6.88 -8.53
C ASN A 55 2.36 8.34 -8.75
N LEU A 56 3.13 9.08 -9.52
CA LEU A 56 2.86 10.49 -9.82
C LEU A 56 1.44 10.71 -10.37
N GLY A 57 0.91 9.78 -11.18
CA GLY A 57 -0.46 9.84 -11.68
C GLY A 57 -1.55 9.46 -10.67
N GLY A 58 -1.20 9.23 -9.37
CA GLY A 58 -2.15 8.92 -8.31
C GLY A 58 -2.55 7.46 -8.19
N SER A 59 -2.09 6.56 -9.07
CA SER A 59 -2.38 5.14 -8.93
C SER A 59 -1.66 4.56 -7.70
N LEU A 60 -2.36 3.73 -6.95
CA LEU A 60 -1.86 3.07 -5.75
C LEU A 60 -1.43 1.64 -6.06
N MET A 61 -0.45 1.16 -5.31
CA MET A 61 0.00 -0.22 -5.34
C MET A 61 0.35 -0.65 -3.92
N ASP A 62 0.02 -1.87 -3.56
CA ASP A 62 0.38 -2.42 -2.26
C ASP A 62 0.56 -3.94 -2.29
N GLY A 63 0.94 -4.49 -1.16
CA GLY A 63 1.16 -5.92 -1.04
C GLY A 63 2.09 -6.26 0.11
N THR A 64 2.72 -7.42 0.00
CA THR A 64 3.59 -7.98 1.03
C THR A 64 4.96 -8.34 0.48
N ILE A 65 5.94 -8.41 1.38
CA ILE A 65 7.31 -8.83 1.08
C ILE A 65 7.68 -9.95 2.04
N LEU A 66 8.05 -11.10 1.50
CA LEU A 66 8.70 -12.18 2.23
C LEU A 66 10.23 -12.06 2.12
N PRO A 67 11.02 -12.80 2.91
CA PRO A 67 12.47 -12.81 2.81
C PRO A 67 12.97 -12.99 1.37
N GLU A 68 14.21 -12.57 1.09
CA GLU A 68 14.85 -12.62 -0.23
C GLU A 68 14.12 -11.80 -1.31
N ARG A 69 13.46 -10.69 -0.92
CA ARG A 69 12.75 -9.76 -1.81
C ARG A 69 11.59 -10.40 -2.59
N GLN A 70 10.89 -11.35 -2.00
CA GLN A 70 9.70 -11.94 -2.62
C GLN A 70 8.51 -11.01 -2.46
N TYR A 71 8.23 -10.22 -3.47
CA TYR A 71 7.10 -9.31 -3.51
C TYR A 71 5.84 -10.02 -4.00
N SER A 72 4.70 -9.72 -3.37
CA SER A 72 3.38 -10.18 -3.77
C SER A 72 2.41 -9.01 -3.71
N SER A 73 1.58 -8.86 -4.73
CA SER A 73 0.46 -7.90 -4.80
C SER A 73 -0.89 -8.55 -4.45
N ASN A 74 -0.90 -9.77 -3.91
CA ASN A 74 -2.14 -10.48 -3.56
C ASN A 74 -2.80 -9.96 -2.27
N TRP A 75 -2.17 -9.00 -1.59
CA TRP A 75 -2.72 -8.41 -0.38
C TRP A 75 -3.07 -6.94 -0.65
N ASP A 76 -4.30 -6.59 -0.35
CA ASP A 76 -4.85 -5.24 -0.45
C ASP A 76 -5.20 -4.70 0.93
N GLY A 77 -4.80 -3.46 1.21
CA GLY A 77 -5.14 -2.76 2.44
C GLY A 77 -6.01 -1.53 2.20
N PRO A 78 -6.88 -1.17 3.16
CA PRO A 78 -7.69 0.04 3.10
C PRO A 78 -6.89 1.28 3.54
N TRP A 79 -5.91 1.67 2.76
CA TRP A 79 -5.08 2.85 3.00
C TRP A 79 -5.35 3.96 1.98
N ARG A 80 -4.79 5.11 2.22
CA ARG A 80 -4.93 6.27 1.34
C ARG A 80 -3.57 6.80 0.96
N GLY A 81 -3.45 7.15 -0.30
CA GLY A 81 -2.29 7.83 -0.85
C GLY A 81 -2.73 8.84 -1.91
N ALA A 82 -1.98 9.91 -2.01
CA ALA A 82 -2.18 10.93 -3.03
C ALA A 82 -0.83 11.47 -3.49
N SER A 83 -0.77 11.92 -4.73
CA SER A 83 0.38 12.59 -5.31
C SER A 83 -0.05 13.90 -5.95
N GLN A 84 0.88 14.85 -6.02
CA GLN A 84 0.65 16.15 -6.64
C GLN A 84 1.93 16.65 -7.30
N ARG A 85 1.81 17.20 -8.50
CA ARG A 85 2.90 17.98 -9.12
C ARG A 85 3.16 19.25 -8.33
N THR A 86 4.42 19.64 -8.24
CA THR A 86 4.87 20.91 -7.68
C THR A 86 5.65 21.70 -8.75
N GLU A 87 6.02 22.93 -8.47
CA GLU A 87 6.82 23.74 -9.38
C GLU A 87 8.20 23.13 -9.67
N THR A 88 8.75 22.40 -8.71
CA THR A 88 10.12 21.85 -8.78
C THR A 88 10.15 20.32 -8.85
N GLY A 89 9.01 19.67 -9.03
CA GLY A 89 8.92 18.21 -9.05
C GLY A 89 7.55 17.70 -8.66
N TRP A 90 7.46 16.88 -7.61
CA TRP A 90 6.19 16.33 -7.13
C TRP A 90 6.27 15.93 -5.65
N SER A 91 5.12 15.78 -5.04
CA SER A 91 4.99 15.35 -3.66
C SER A 91 4.01 14.19 -3.52
N VAL A 92 4.12 13.48 -2.41
CA VAL A 92 3.24 12.37 -2.06
C VAL A 92 2.91 12.42 -0.57
N GLU A 93 1.70 11.96 -0.26
CA GLU A 93 1.25 11.70 1.10
C GLU A 93 0.60 10.31 1.16
N MET A 94 0.86 9.58 2.24
CA MET A 94 0.25 8.29 2.54
C MET A 94 -0.24 8.26 3.97
N MET A 95 -1.41 7.66 4.19
CA MET A 95 -1.95 7.33 5.51
C MET A 95 -2.20 5.82 5.57
N LEU A 96 -1.44 5.15 6.44
CA LEU A 96 -1.41 3.70 6.58
C LEU A 96 -2.02 3.32 7.94
N PRO A 97 -3.28 2.88 8.01
CA PRO A 97 -3.92 2.48 9.26
C PRO A 97 -3.20 1.29 9.91
N TRP A 98 -2.90 1.38 11.22
CA TRP A 98 -2.31 0.23 11.93
C TRP A 98 -3.21 -1.00 11.91
N SER A 99 -4.51 -0.79 11.87
CA SER A 99 -5.49 -1.88 11.87
C SER A 99 -5.42 -2.79 10.65
N MET A 100 -4.90 -2.34 9.52
CA MET A 100 -4.76 -3.16 8.32
C MET A 100 -3.52 -4.06 8.33
N MET A 101 -2.53 -3.76 9.17
CA MET A 101 -1.27 -4.50 9.26
C MET A 101 -1.25 -5.42 10.46
N THR A 102 -0.60 -6.57 10.35
CA THR A 102 -0.34 -7.44 11.49
C THR A 102 0.75 -6.83 12.35
N LEU A 103 0.42 -6.50 13.58
CA LEU A 103 1.35 -5.98 14.57
C LEU A 103 1.58 -7.05 15.65
N PRO A 104 2.82 -7.31 16.08
CA PRO A 104 3.09 -8.19 17.21
C PRO A 104 2.35 -7.72 18.46
N THR A 105 1.96 -8.66 19.33
CA THR A 105 1.40 -8.34 20.64
C THR A 105 2.41 -7.54 21.47
N SER A 106 1.91 -6.51 22.15
CA SER A 106 2.71 -5.69 23.06
C SER A 106 1.79 -5.09 24.12
N ASP A 107 2.08 -5.35 25.37
CA ASP A 107 1.28 -4.85 26.50
C ASP A 107 1.38 -3.33 26.64
N SER A 108 2.56 -2.79 26.44
CA SER A 108 2.80 -1.32 26.42
C SER A 108 2.33 -0.65 25.13
N GLY A 109 2.19 -1.41 24.05
CA GLY A 109 2.01 -0.89 22.70
C GLY A 109 3.29 -0.40 22.03
N ASP A 110 4.46 -0.62 22.66
CA ASP A 110 5.75 -0.25 22.10
C ASP A 110 6.25 -1.34 21.15
N ARG A 111 6.83 -0.94 20.01
CA ARG A 111 7.36 -1.86 18.99
C ARG A 111 8.51 -1.22 18.25
N ASP A 112 9.43 -2.07 17.78
CA ASP A 112 10.40 -1.69 16.77
C ASP A 112 9.83 -2.08 15.40
N ILE A 113 9.76 -1.12 14.48
CA ILE A 113 9.36 -1.34 13.09
C ILE A 113 10.54 -1.08 12.16
N GLY A 114 10.68 -1.88 11.12
CA GLY A 114 11.66 -1.66 10.07
C GLY A 114 11.07 -0.82 8.94
N ILE A 115 11.84 0.12 8.38
CA ILE A 115 11.37 1.01 7.31
C ILE A 115 12.36 0.99 6.14
N TYR A 116 11.82 0.91 4.92
CA TYR A 116 12.56 1.04 3.68
C TYR A 116 11.78 1.93 2.72
N ILE A 117 12.47 2.89 2.13
CA ILE A 117 11.88 3.84 1.18
C ILE A 117 12.59 3.66 -0.16
N GLN A 118 11.83 3.62 -1.24
CA GLN A 118 12.39 3.54 -2.59
C GLN A 118 11.67 4.53 -3.50
N ARG A 119 12.43 5.27 -4.29
CA ARG A 119 11.95 6.15 -5.34
C ARG A 119 12.38 5.62 -6.69
N ALA A 120 11.47 5.53 -7.64
CA ALA A 120 11.75 5.28 -9.04
C ALA A 120 11.65 6.58 -9.84
N ALA A 121 12.68 6.90 -10.60
CA ALA A 121 12.73 8.00 -11.56
C ALA A 121 12.71 7.44 -12.98
N ALA A 122 11.52 7.36 -13.55
CA ALA A 122 11.28 6.61 -14.78
C ALA A 122 11.97 7.20 -16.04
N SER A 123 12.21 8.51 -16.05
CA SER A 123 12.86 9.19 -17.18
C SER A 123 14.32 8.79 -17.39
N ILE A 124 14.99 8.34 -16.35
CA ILE A 124 16.40 7.93 -16.35
C ILE A 124 16.57 6.45 -15.98
N ASP A 125 15.46 5.73 -15.77
CA ASP A 125 15.45 4.32 -15.38
C ASP A 125 16.28 4.01 -14.12
N GLU A 126 16.18 4.89 -13.11
CA GLU A 126 16.90 4.74 -11.84
C GLU A 126 15.97 4.57 -10.66
N ASP A 127 16.40 3.70 -9.74
CA ASP A 127 15.81 3.50 -8.42
C ASP A 127 16.78 3.95 -7.34
N TRP A 128 16.34 4.87 -6.46
CA TRP A 128 17.06 5.23 -5.25
C TRP A 128 16.34 4.70 -4.02
N ALA A 129 17.12 4.27 -3.04
CA ALA A 129 16.53 3.70 -1.84
C ALA A 129 17.26 4.11 -0.56
N TYR A 130 16.49 4.14 0.53
CA TYR A 130 17.02 4.25 1.88
C TYR A 130 16.45 3.13 2.78
N PRO A 131 17.34 2.35 3.41
CA PRO A 131 18.79 2.33 3.20
C PRO A 131 19.17 1.82 1.80
N GLY A 132 20.37 2.18 1.33
CA GLY A 132 20.91 1.66 0.08
C GLY A 132 21.24 0.17 0.23
N LEU A 133 20.33 -0.71 -0.22
CA LEU A 133 20.50 -2.16 -0.15
C LEU A 133 20.66 -2.73 -1.57
N PRO A 134 21.88 -3.07 -1.99
CA PRO A 134 22.13 -3.64 -3.31
C PRO A 134 21.30 -4.91 -3.56
N ARG A 135 20.82 -5.11 -4.78
CA ARG A 135 20.04 -6.31 -5.16
C ARG A 135 20.88 -7.60 -5.06
N THR A 136 22.20 -7.48 -5.06
CA THR A 136 23.14 -8.59 -4.91
C THR A 136 23.25 -9.13 -3.47
N GLN A 137 22.71 -8.40 -2.48
CA GLN A 137 22.65 -8.86 -1.09
C GLN A 137 21.40 -9.70 -0.86
N ASN A 138 21.60 -10.91 -0.32
CA ASN A 138 20.48 -11.80 0.03
C ASN A 138 19.67 -11.25 1.22
N GLN A 139 20.33 -10.56 2.17
CA GLN A 139 19.65 -9.95 3.31
C GLN A 139 18.96 -8.65 2.87
N PHE A 140 17.66 -8.59 3.04
CA PHE A 140 16.87 -7.41 2.69
C PHE A 140 16.04 -6.89 3.86
N LEU A 141 14.99 -7.58 4.27
CA LEU A 141 14.08 -7.13 5.34
C LEU A 141 14.80 -6.93 6.68
N SER A 142 15.74 -7.84 7.01
CA SER A 142 16.52 -7.76 8.24
C SER A 142 17.47 -6.55 8.31
N ARG A 143 17.71 -5.89 7.18
CA ARG A 143 18.55 -4.69 7.06
C ARG A 143 17.77 -3.38 7.11
N PHE A 144 16.46 -3.43 7.24
CA PHE A 144 15.67 -2.20 7.39
C PHE A 144 16.04 -1.48 8.68
N PRO A 145 16.33 -0.18 8.64
CA PRO A 145 16.52 0.63 9.83
C PRO A 145 15.31 0.52 10.75
N LYS A 146 15.56 0.26 12.02
CA LYS A 146 14.50 0.10 13.02
C LYS A 146 14.16 1.43 13.68
N THR A 147 12.88 1.70 13.77
CA THR A 147 12.33 2.87 14.43
C THR A 147 11.38 2.40 15.52
N LYS A 148 11.55 2.93 16.72
CA LYS A 148 10.66 2.60 17.84
C LYS A 148 9.38 3.43 17.76
N ILE A 149 8.24 2.75 17.72
CA ILE A 149 6.92 3.34 17.90
C ILE A 149 6.40 3.00 19.29
N LYS A 150 5.66 3.91 19.92
CA LYS A 150 5.21 3.77 21.32
C LYS A 150 3.71 3.89 21.43
N GLY A 151 3.13 3.12 22.36
CA GLY A 151 1.74 3.26 22.75
C GLY A 151 0.72 2.87 21.70
N ILE A 152 1.10 2.15 20.65
CA ILE A 152 0.19 1.78 19.56
C ILE A 152 -0.57 0.51 19.93
N LYS A 153 -1.86 0.66 20.16
CA LYS A 153 -2.82 -0.43 20.42
C LYS A 153 -3.91 -0.39 19.34
N PRO A 154 -3.73 -1.09 18.22
CA PRO A 154 -4.69 -1.05 17.13
C PRO A 154 -6.08 -1.49 17.59
N LYS A 155 -7.08 -0.70 17.24
CA LYS A 155 -8.48 -1.05 17.46
C LYS A 155 -8.93 -2.08 16.43
N GLN A 156 -9.99 -2.83 16.76
CA GLN A 156 -10.64 -3.67 15.76
C GLN A 156 -11.06 -2.83 14.55
N GLN A 157 -10.93 -3.42 13.38
CA GLN A 157 -11.38 -2.83 12.13
C GLN A 157 -12.61 -3.58 11.64
N LEU A 158 -13.63 -2.85 11.28
CA LEU A 158 -14.79 -3.34 10.56
C LEU A 158 -14.97 -2.44 9.34
N THR A 159 -14.91 -3.01 8.17
CA THR A 159 -15.09 -2.28 6.92
C THR A 159 -16.19 -2.99 6.11
N PHE A 160 -17.09 -2.19 5.59
CA PHE A 160 -18.22 -2.64 4.81
C PHE A 160 -18.20 -1.93 3.46
N TYR A 161 -18.18 -2.69 2.37
CA TYR A 161 -18.16 -2.20 1.00
C TYR A 161 -19.45 -2.61 0.28
N PRO A 162 -20.51 -1.81 0.35
CA PRO A 162 -21.70 -2.07 -0.47
C PRO A 162 -21.40 -1.68 -1.91
N TYR A 163 -21.98 -2.44 -2.85
CA TYR A 163 -21.96 -2.07 -4.26
C TYR A 163 -23.33 -2.30 -4.91
N VAL A 164 -23.60 -1.54 -5.93
CA VAL A 164 -24.73 -1.71 -6.85
C VAL A 164 -24.19 -1.53 -8.26
N SER A 165 -24.46 -2.47 -9.12
CA SER A 165 -24.14 -2.37 -10.54
C SER A 165 -25.38 -2.50 -11.40
N SER A 166 -25.41 -1.79 -12.53
CA SER A 166 -26.43 -1.90 -13.54
C SER A 166 -25.74 -2.04 -14.90
N SER A 167 -26.00 -3.12 -15.62
CA SER A 167 -25.52 -3.31 -16.98
C SER A 167 -26.68 -3.33 -17.96
N LEU A 168 -26.52 -2.58 -19.05
CA LEU A 168 -27.47 -2.55 -20.18
C LEU A 168 -26.86 -3.35 -21.33
N ASP A 169 -27.54 -4.40 -21.75
CA ASP A 169 -27.20 -5.12 -22.98
C ASP A 169 -28.01 -4.51 -24.13
N ALA A 170 -27.31 -3.79 -25.01
CA ALA A 170 -27.91 -3.11 -26.15
C ALA A 170 -28.28 -4.06 -27.30
N VAL A 171 -27.83 -5.31 -27.26
CA VAL A 171 -28.16 -6.32 -28.26
C VAL A 171 -29.48 -6.99 -27.95
N ASP A 172 -29.66 -7.35 -26.68
CA ASP A 172 -30.87 -8.06 -26.20
C ASP A 172 -31.88 -7.13 -25.53
N ASP A 173 -31.62 -5.81 -25.52
CA ASP A 173 -32.43 -4.77 -24.86
C ASP A 173 -32.80 -5.14 -23.42
N SER A 174 -31.84 -5.72 -22.71
CA SER A 174 -32.01 -6.21 -21.35
C SER A 174 -31.20 -5.38 -20.35
N THR A 175 -31.76 -5.17 -19.18
CA THR A 175 -31.07 -4.49 -18.06
C THR A 175 -30.90 -5.48 -16.92
N THR A 176 -29.65 -5.69 -16.52
CA THR A 176 -29.33 -6.51 -15.34
C THR A 176 -28.88 -5.60 -14.21
N GLN A 177 -29.50 -5.74 -13.05
CA GLN A 177 -29.12 -5.05 -11.83
C GLN A 177 -28.59 -6.05 -10.81
N LYS A 178 -27.47 -5.73 -10.20
CA LYS A 178 -26.88 -6.52 -9.12
C LYS A 178 -26.59 -5.60 -7.94
N ALA A 179 -26.77 -6.14 -6.74
CA ALA A 179 -26.35 -5.49 -5.51
C ALA A 179 -25.71 -6.52 -4.60
N GLY A 180 -24.69 -6.12 -3.91
CA GLY A 180 -23.98 -6.98 -2.97
C GLY A 180 -23.12 -6.16 -2.02
N PHE A 181 -22.33 -6.85 -1.22
CA PHE A 181 -21.38 -6.18 -0.32
C PHE A 181 -20.24 -7.12 0.04
N ASP A 182 -19.10 -6.50 0.38
CA ASP A 182 -17.98 -7.14 1.02
C ASP A 182 -17.85 -6.66 2.46
N LEU A 183 -17.61 -7.59 3.36
CA LEU A 183 -17.37 -7.36 4.77
C LEU A 183 -15.95 -7.76 5.11
N PHE A 184 -15.22 -6.83 5.68
CA PHE A 184 -13.89 -7.06 6.21
C PHE A 184 -13.90 -6.77 7.70
N TRP A 185 -13.69 -7.79 8.53
CA TRP A 185 -13.68 -7.67 9.97
C TRP A 185 -12.38 -8.20 10.57
N ARG A 186 -11.69 -7.35 11.28
CA ARG A 186 -10.43 -7.65 11.94
C ARG A 186 -10.56 -7.32 13.43
N PRO A 187 -11.03 -8.26 14.24
CA PRO A 187 -11.21 -8.05 15.67
C PRO A 187 -9.89 -7.86 16.42
N THR A 188 -8.83 -8.50 15.94
CA THR A 188 -7.46 -8.36 16.45
C THR A 188 -6.46 -8.27 15.29
N THR A 189 -5.23 -7.87 15.57
CA THR A 189 -4.18 -7.84 14.55
C THR A 189 -3.75 -9.22 14.05
N ALA A 190 -4.12 -10.29 14.75
CA ALA A 190 -3.78 -11.68 14.42
C ALA A 190 -4.92 -12.42 13.70
N PHE A 191 -6.14 -11.88 13.66
CA PHE A 191 -7.31 -12.57 13.12
C PHE A 191 -8.12 -11.66 12.20
N GLN A 192 -8.48 -12.20 11.05
CA GLN A 192 -9.26 -11.51 10.03
C GLN A 192 -10.35 -12.43 9.47
N VAL A 193 -11.52 -11.86 9.29
CA VAL A 193 -12.64 -12.49 8.59
C VAL A 193 -12.99 -11.63 7.39
N THR A 194 -13.08 -12.25 6.22
CA THR A 194 -13.61 -11.62 5.01
C THR A 194 -14.83 -12.39 4.57
N GLY A 195 -15.91 -11.70 4.27
CA GLY A 195 -17.12 -12.28 3.77
C GLY A 195 -17.67 -11.45 2.61
N SER A 196 -18.09 -12.11 1.54
CA SER A 196 -18.71 -11.47 0.39
C SER A 196 -20.13 -12.02 0.20
N PHE A 197 -21.06 -11.12 -0.03
CA PHE A 197 -22.44 -11.46 -0.40
C PHE A 197 -22.70 -10.97 -1.83
N ASN A 198 -23.10 -11.91 -2.69
CA ASN A 198 -23.36 -11.69 -4.11
C ASN A 198 -22.20 -10.95 -4.82
N PRO A 199 -20.95 -11.49 -4.76
CA PRO A 199 -19.78 -10.80 -5.26
C PRO A 199 -19.91 -10.46 -6.75
N ASP A 200 -19.46 -9.27 -7.13
CA ASP A 200 -19.38 -8.88 -8.53
C ASP A 200 -18.08 -9.39 -9.15
N PHE A 201 -18.17 -10.50 -9.86
CA PHE A 201 -17.03 -11.09 -10.60
C PHE A 201 -16.75 -10.37 -11.94
N GLY A 202 -17.44 -9.28 -12.25
CA GLY A 202 -17.27 -8.54 -13.50
C GLY A 202 -15.96 -7.77 -13.64
N ASN A 203 -15.18 -7.67 -12.57
CA ASN A 203 -13.89 -6.95 -12.54
C ASN A 203 -12.69 -7.88 -12.31
N VAL A 204 -12.84 -9.17 -12.50
CA VAL A 204 -11.72 -10.12 -12.46
C VAL A 204 -11.20 -10.32 -13.88
N GLU A 205 -10.43 -9.36 -14.36
CA GLU A 205 -9.49 -9.50 -15.48
C GLU A 205 -8.09 -9.07 -15.04
#